data_aaf99d14dfb6dced9f87be49fcb260be
#
_entry.id   aaf99d14dfb6dced9f87be49fcb260be
#
_cell.length_a   1.000
_cell.length_b   1.000
_cell.length_c   1.000
_cell.angle_alpha   90.00
_cell.angle_beta   90.00
_cell.angle_gamma   90.00
#
_symmetry.space_group_name_H-M   'P 1'
#
loop_
_entity.id
_entity.type
_entity.pdbx_description
1 polymer ?
#
loop_
_entity_poly.entity_id
_entity_poly.type
_entity_poly.pdbx_seq_one_letter_code
_entity_poly.pdbx_strand_id
1 'polypeptide(L)'
;MEECISVFDMLKIGVGPSSSHTLGPWRAAERFLAELREENLFNKTERVKVDLYGSLSLTGKGHATDLAVMLGLSGQDPEYIPIQDIAGIIKNIEDNNEINLGNESRIPFSFLMDIVFNKNFLPFHANGLTFTAYLSNGEDYVSTFYSIGGGFVVKEERVNAKKKLEIKCAFPFPIQNAEELLNYTIQENKIISEIVYDNEKSMRAEEEIHSELMRIWNTMLECMYIGCHSEGILPGGLNVRRRAFDMHQGLIGLANYNNPQEWLEQIRKTEVKFRQILKWVSCFALAVNEVNAALGRVVTAPTNGSAGVIPAVLMYYLVIENHDAGEKEIKQFLMVAGEIGSIFKKGSTISAAMGGCQAEIGVSSAMAAAALTEVMGGTPDQVLMAAEIAMEHHLGLTCDPIGGLVQIPCIERNTMGAIKAINAAELAMETDARNAKVPLDKVIDTMWQTAKDMNSKYKETSEGGLAIAVNMADC
;
A
#
# COMPACT_ATOMS: atom_id res chain seq x y z
N MET A 1 -20.76 -2.82 -13.48
CA MET A 1 -20.61 -4.09 -12.76
C MET A 1 -20.18 -3.73 -11.36
N GLU A 2 -20.91 -4.23 -10.38
CA GLU A 2 -20.57 -4.04 -8.96
C GLU A 2 -19.26 -4.75 -8.66
N GLU A 3 -18.30 -4.04 -8.08
CA GLU A 3 -17.00 -4.58 -7.63
C GLU A 3 -17.04 -4.73 -6.11
N CYS A 4 -16.89 -5.95 -5.61
CA CYS A 4 -16.72 -6.23 -4.19
C CYS A 4 -15.23 -6.21 -3.85
N ILE A 5 -14.82 -5.30 -2.99
CA ILE A 5 -13.45 -5.20 -2.48
C ILE A 5 -13.53 -5.32 -0.96
N SER A 6 -12.90 -6.34 -0.43
CA SER A 6 -12.80 -6.55 1.01
C SER A 6 -11.82 -5.55 1.65
N VAL A 7 -12.01 -5.25 2.94
CA VAL A 7 -11.03 -4.51 3.75
C VAL A 7 -9.64 -5.16 3.67
N PHE A 8 -9.59 -6.50 3.64
CA PHE A 8 -8.36 -7.28 3.53
C PHE A 8 -7.71 -7.21 2.13
N ASP A 9 -8.47 -6.80 1.10
CA ASP A 9 -7.92 -6.48 -0.20
C ASP A 9 -7.26 -5.10 -0.25
N MET A 10 -7.69 -4.18 0.62
CA MET A 10 -7.12 -2.83 0.72
C MET A 10 -5.95 -2.74 1.70
N LEU A 11 -5.99 -3.53 2.78
CA LEU A 11 -5.00 -3.54 3.86
C LEU A 11 -4.22 -4.87 3.84
N LYS A 12 -3.31 -5.01 2.86
CA LYS A 12 -2.50 -6.23 2.67
C LYS A 12 -1.18 -6.15 3.41
N ILE A 13 -0.81 -7.23 4.08
CA ILE A 13 0.54 -7.40 4.61
C ILE A 13 1.47 -7.80 3.46
N GLY A 14 2.66 -7.22 3.43
CA GLY A 14 3.66 -7.54 2.41
C GLY A 14 5.01 -6.90 2.68
N VAL A 15 5.91 -7.02 1.73
CA VAL A 15 7.26 -6.47 1.79
C VAL A 15 7.33 -5.17 0.96
N GLY A 16 8.05 -4.15 1.48
CA GLY A 16 8.33 -2.90 0.76
C GLY A 16 9.26 -3.08 -0.45
N PRO A 17 9.58 -1.99 -1.15
CA PRO A 17 9.14 -0.63 -0.86
C PRO A 17 7.84 -0.20 -1.56
N SER A 18 7.34 -0.93 -2.58
CA SER A 18 6.22 -0.48 -3.41
C SER A 18 5.15 -1.54 -3.59
N SER A 19 3.86 -1.19 -3.46
CA SER A 19 2.77 -2.11 -3.76
C SER A 19 2.61 -2.37 -5.26
N SER A 20 2.90 -1.39 -6.12
CA SER A 20 2.78 -1.51 -7.58
C SER A 20 4.04 -2.10 -8.23
N HIS A 21 5.23 -1.81 -7.70
CA HIS A 21 6.51 -2.21 -8.30
C HIS A 21 7.19 -3.39 -7.59
N THR A 22 6.81 -3.70 -6.35
CA THR A 22 7.35 -4.84 -5.58
C THR A 22 6.26 -5.90 -5.39
N LEU A 23 5.22 -5.61 -4.60
CA LEU A 23 4.20 -6.59 -4.23
C LEU A 23 3.40 -7.09 -5.46
N GLY A 24 3.03 -6.20 -6.40
CA GLY A 24 2.32 -6.58 -7.62
C GLY A 24 3.13 -7.51 -8.53
N PRO A 25 4.37 -7.19 -8.92
CA PRO A 25 5.24 -8.10 -9.65
C PRO A 25 5.51 -9.43 -8.93
N TRP A 26 5.65 -9.42 -7.60
CA TRP A 26 5.75 -10.64 -6.80
C TRP A 26 4.51 -11.53 -6.94
N ARG A 27 3.31 -10.96 -6.72
CA ARG A 27 2.03 -11.66 -6.90
C ARG A 27 1.78 -12.09 -8.36
N ALA A 28 2.29 -11.35 -9.35
CA ALA A 28 2.24 -11.77 -10.75
C ALA A 28 3.10 -13.02 -11.00
N ALA A 29 4.29 -13.09 -10.41
CA ALA A 29 5.15 -14.27 -10.49
C ALA A 29 4.51 -15.50 -9.83
N GLU A 30 3.88 -15.35 -8.66
CA GLU A 30 3.12 -16.43 -8.01
C GLU A 30 1.98 -16.93 -8.89
N ARG A 31 1.23 -16.02 -9.53
CA ARG A 31 0.14 -16.38 -10.45
C ARG A 31 0.66 -17.10 -11.68
N PHE A 32 1.79 -16.66 -12.22
CA PHE A 32 2.43 -17.35 -13.34
C PHE A 32 2.83 -18.79 -12.98
N LEU A 33 3.40 -19.01 -11.77
CA LEU A 33 3.68 -20.36 -11.28
C LEU A 33 2.41 -21.21 -11.14
N ALA A 34 1.32 -20.63 -10.64
CA ALA A 34 0.03 -21.31 -10.55
C ALA A 34 -0.50 -21.71 -11.94
N GLU A 35 -0.43 -20.81 -12.94
CA GLU A 35 -0.80 -21.12 -14.33
C GLU A 35 0.05 -22.27 -14.92
N LEU A 36 1.36 -22.26 -14.71
CA LEU A 36 2.21 -23.36 -15.17
C LEU A 36 1.81 -24.72 -14.57
N ARG A 37 1.35 -24.74 -13.32
CA ARG A 37 0.83 -25.95 -12.66
C ARG A 37 -0.52 -26.39 -13.23
N GLU A 38 -1.46 -25.46 -13.38
CA GLU A 38 -2.79 -25.68 -13.94
C GLU A 38 -2.74 -26.26 -15.35
N GLU A 39 -1.82 -25.74 -16.20
CA GLU A 39 -1.60 -26.18 -17.57
C GLU A 39 -0.67 -27.41 -17.68
N ASN A 40 -0.20 -27.98 -16.56
CA ASN A 40 0.76 -29.10 -16.52
C ASN A 40 2.09 -28.80 -17.27
N LEU A 41 2.54 -27.55 -17.23
CA LEU A 41 3.77 -27.07 -17.86
C LEU A 41 4.94 -26.91 -16.88
N PHE A 42 4.67 -26.84 -15.57
CA PHE A 42 5.66 -26.55 -14.54
C PHE A 42 6.89 -27.48 -14.63
N ASN A 43 6.67 -28.80 -14.67
CA ASN A 43 7.75 -29.79 -14.75
C ASN A 43 8.46 -29.84 -16.12
N LYS A 44 7.92 -29.15 -17.13
CA LYS A 44 8.51 -29.05 -18.47
C LYS A 44 9.31 -27.74 -18.67
N THR A 45 9.25 -26.83 -17.69
CA THR A 45 9.90 -25.54 -17.77
C THR A 45 11.41 -25.69 -17.53
N GLU A 46 12.22 -25.33 -18.52
CA GLU A 46 13.67 -25.39 -18.45
C GLU A 46 14.29 -24.03 -18.17
N ARG A 47 13.62 -22.92 -18.51
CA ARG A 47 14.07 -21.55 -18.26
C ARG A 47 12.89 -20.62 -18.18
N VAL A 48 13.01 -19.55 -17.43
CA VAL A 48 12.02 -18.46 -17.36
C VAL A 48 12.69 -17.13 -17.66
N LYS A 49 12.06 -16.30 -18.50
CA LYS A 49 12.44 -14.92 -18.77
C LYS A 49 11.32 -13.97 -18.36
N VAL A 50 11.66 -12.79 -17.87
CA VAL A 50 10.71 -11.76 -17.47
C VAL A 50 11.05 -10.44 -18.16
N ASP A 51 10.09 -9.90 -18.90
CA ASP A 51 10.19 -8.59 -19.53
C ASP A 51 9.35 -7.58 -18.71
N LEU A 52 9.99 -6.56 -18.16
CA LEU A 52 9.37 -5.45 -17.41
C LEU A 52 9.18 -4.25 -18.33
N TYR A 53 7.99 -3.60 -18.27
CA TYR A 53 7.64 -2.52 -19.20
C TYR A 53 7.26 -1.23 -18.47
N GLY A 54 7.40 -0.10 -19.17
CA GLY A 54 6.96 1.22 -18.75
C GLY A 54 7.52 1.62 -17.38
N SER A 55 6.68 1.97 -16.42
CA SER A 55 7.12 2.42 -15.11
C SER A 55 7.86 1.32 -14.33
N LEU A 56 7.48 0.03 -14.47
CA LEU A 56 8.24 -1.10 -13.88
C LEU A 56 9.68 -1.18 -14.39
N SER A 57 9.93 -0.70 -15.61
CA SER A 57 11.29 -0.63 -16.17
C SER A 57 12.04 0.63 -15.75
N LEU A 58 11.35 1.79 -15.75
CA LEU A 58 11.97 3.09 -15.50
C LEU A 58 12.43 3.27 -14.05
N THR A 59 11.64 2.79 -13.09
CA THR A 59 11.90 2.94 -11.65
C THR A 59 12.11 1.60 -10.93
N GLY A 60 12.01 0.48 -11.66
CA GLY A 60 11.96 -0.88 -11.08
C GLY A 60 13.15 -1.25 -10.20
N LYS A 61 14.38 -0.85 -10.59
CA LYS A 61 15.56 -1.10 -9.75
C LYS A 61 15.49 -0.39 -8.40
N GLY A 62 15.04 0.88 -8.39
CA GLY A 62 14.84 1.65 -7.15
C GLY A 62 13.69 1.12 -6.28
N HIS A 63 12.75 0.39 -6.89
CA HIS A 63 11.61 -0.22 -6.23
C HIS A 63 11.78 -1.73 -5.98
N ALA A 64 12.97 -2.29 -6.21
CA ALA A 64 13.28 -3.72 -6.04
C ALA A 64 12.32 -4.66 -6.84
N THR A 65 11.88 -4.25 -8.02
CA THR A 65 10.97 -5.04 -8.88
C THR A 65 11.62 -6.35 -9.31
N ASP A 66 12.90 -6.31 -9.66
CA ASP A 66 13.72 -7.47 -9.99
C ASP A 66 13.80 -8.47 -8.83
N LEU A 67 14.07 -7.98 -7.62
CA LEU A 67 14.11 -8.82 -6.41
C LEU A 67 12.76 -9.46 -6.15
N ALA A 68 11.68 -8.70 -6.26
CA ALA A 68 10.32 -9.17 -6.07
C ALA A 68 9.94 -10.30 -7.04
N VAL A 69 10.30 -10.15 -8.32
CA VAL A 69 10.08 -11.18 -9.35
C VAL A 69 10.87 -12.46 -9.03
N MET A 70 12.15 -12.34 -8.65
CA MET A 70 12.96 -13.50 -8.27
C MET A 70 12.39 -14.22 -7.05
N LEU A 71 11.96 -13.49 -6.02
CA LEU A 71 11.35 -14.07 -4.83
C LEU A 71 10.02 -14.77 -5.14
N GLY A 72 9.17 -14.14 -5.97
CA GLY A 72 7.91 -14.75 -6.40
C GLY A 72 8.11 -16.00 -7.24
N LEU A 73 9.02 -15.99 -8.21
CA LEU A 73 9.40 -17.17 -8.99
C LEU A 73 10.02 -18.27 -8.12
N SER A 74 10.70 -17.92 -7.02
CA SER A 74 11.22 -18.88 -6.04
C SER A 74 10.14 -19.47 -5.13
N GLY A 75 8.86 -19.12 -5.32
CA GLY A 75 7.75 -19.61 -4.50
C GLY A 75 7.71 -19.05 -3.09
N GLN A 76 8.32 -17.88 -2.87
CA GLN A 76 8.25 -17.18 -1.59
C GLN A 76 6.96 -16.35 -1.53
N ASP A 77 6.27 -16.37 -0.39
CA ASP A 77 5.09 -15.56 -0.14
C ASP A 77 5.50 -14.23 0.53
N PRO A 78 5.15 -13.05 -0.04
CA PRO A 78 5.53 -11.75 0.51
C PRO A 78 4.91 -11.46 1.88
N GLU A 79 3.86 -12.17 2.27
CA GLU A 79 3.20 -12.01 3.55
C GLU A 79 3.88 -12.77 4.68
N TYR A 80 4.52 -13.91 4.36
CA TYR A 80 5.06 -14.81 5.38
C TYR A 80 6.59 -14.98 5.33
N ILE A 81 7.28 -14.60 4.25
CA ILE A 81 8.73 -14.73 4.15
C ILE A 81 9.45 -14.05 5.32
N PRO A 82 10.39 -14.71 6.01
CA PRO A 82 11.22 -14.03 7.00
C PRO A 82 12.09 -12.97 6.32
N ILE A 83 11.99 -11.73 6.78
CA ILE A 83 12.68 -10.57 6.14
C ILE A 83 14.19 -10.78 6.05
N GLN A 84 14.80 -11.39 7.07
CA GLN A 84 16.23 -11.71 7.13
C GLN A 84 16.69 -12.69 6.05
N ASP A 85 15.79 -13.51 5.48
CA ASP A 85 16.14 -14.53 4.47
C ASP A 85 16.20 -13.96 3.07
N ILE A 86 15.55 -12.82 2.80
CA ILE A 86 15.44 -12.19 1.48
C ILE A 86 16.82 -12.00 0.83
N ALA A 87 17.75 -11.35 1.54
CA ALA A 87 19.08 -11.07 1.01
C ALA A 87 19.86 -12.36 0.69
N GLY A 88 19.70 -13.40 1.50
CA GLY A 88 20.34 -14.70 1.30
C GLY A 88 19.82 -15.43 0.06
N ILE A 89 18.49 -15.40 -0.16
CA ILE A 89 17.84 -16.02 -1.32
C ILE A 89 18.31 -15.33 -2.61
N ILE A 90 18.26 -14.00 -2.65
CA ILE A 90 18.69 -13.22 -3.82
C ILE A 90 20.16 -13.48 -4.15
N LYS A 91 21.03 -13.38 -3.14
CA LYS A 91 22.46 -13.65 -3.33
C LYS A 91 22.73 -15.05 -3.87
N ASN A 92 22.01 -16.06 -3.38
CA ASN A 92 22.15 -17.43 -3.86
C ASN A 92 21.77 -17.58 -5.35
N ILE A 93 20.72 -16.87 -5.82
CA ILE A 93 20.33 -16.85 -7.23
C ILE A 93 21.41 -16.18 -8.09
N GLU A 94 21.93 -15.03 -7.65
CA GLU A 94 22.95 -14.27 -8.36
C GLU A 94 24.29 -15.03 -8.46
N ASP A 95 24.75 -15.63 -7.36
CA ASP A 95 26.03 -16.33 -7.28
C ASP A 95 26.04 -17.62 -8.13
N ASN A 96 24.92 -18.34 -8.20
CA ASN A 96 24.83 -19.65 -8.88
C ASN A 96 24.28 -19.56 -10.31
N ASN A 97 23.66 -18.43 -10.70
CA ASN A 97 22.88 -18.29 -11.95
C ASN A 97 21.80 -19.38 -12.09
N GLU A 98 21.16 -19.72 -11.00
CA GLU A 98 20.07 -20.70 -10.90
C GLU A 98 18.96 -20.16 -9.99
N ILE A 99 17.72 -20.49 -10.32
CA ILE A 99 16.56 -20.23 -9.46
C ILE A 99 15.90 -21.55 -9.06
N ASN A 100 15.48 -21.65 -7.80
CA ASN A 100 14.66 -22.76 -7.33
C ASN A 100 13.19 -22.43 -7.61
N LEU A 101 12.74 -22.68 -8.85
CA LEU A 101 11.41 -22.33 -9.35
C LEU A 101 10.32 -22.96 -8.47
N GLY A 102 9.43 -22.11 -7.94
CA GLY A 102 8.32 -22.53 -7.08
C GLY A 102 8.74 -23.29 -5.82
N ASN A 103 10.01 -23.19 -5.42
CA ASN A 103 10.64 -23.96 -4.34
C ASN A 103 10.68 -25.48 -4.58
N GLU A 104 10.57 -25.91 -5.86
CA GLU A 104 10.43 -27.33 -6.24
C GLU A 104 11.49 -27.77 -7.27
N SER A 105 11.88 -26.90 -8.24
CA SER A 105 12.72 -27.28 -9.36
C SER A 105 13.84 -26.25 -9.60
N ARG A 106 15.09 -26.68 -9.62
CA ARG A 106 16.23 -25.81 -9.99
C ARG A 106 16.35 -25.72 -11.49
N ILE A 107 16.32 -24.49 -12.00
CA ILE A 107 16.50 -24.18 -13.42
C ILE A 107 17.54 -23.07 -13.58
N PRO A 108 18.27 -23.03 -14.74
CA PRO A 108 19.12 -21.88 -15.07
C PRO A 108 18.35 -20.57 -15.05
N PHE A 109 18.92 -19.56 -14.40
CA PHE A 109 18.36 -18.23 -14.36
C PHE A 109 19.47 -17.19 -14.14
N SER A 110 19.65 -16.31 -15.10
CA SER A 110 20.61 -15.22 -15.01
C SER A 110 19.90 -13.89 -14.75
N PHE A 111 20.16 -13.28 -13.61
CA PHE A 111 19.63 -11.95 -13.29
C PHE A 111 19.80 -10.94 -14.43
N LEU A 112 20.98 -10.92 -15.08
CA LEU A 112 21.30 -9.97 -16.14
C LEU A 112 20.64 -10.29 -17.49
N MET A 113 20.31 -11.55 -17.76
CA MET A 113 19.80 -11.99 -19.07
C MET A 113 18.30 -12.31 -19.03
N ASP A 114 17.78 -12.74 -17.88
CA ASP A 114 16.42 -13.23 -17.77
C ASP A 114 15.46 -12.21 -17.17
N ILE A 115 15.95 -11.10 -16.62
CA ILE A 115 15.13 -9.93 -16.27
C ILE A 115 15.48 -8.78 -17.20
N VAL A 116 14.55 -8.42 -18.10
CA VAL A 116 14.78 -7.42 -19.14
C VAL A 116 13.94 -6.17 -18.85
N PHE A 117 14.60 -5.01 -18.79
CA PHE A 117 13.98 -3.72 -18.56
C PHE A 117 13.69 -3.02 -19.90
N ASN A 118 12.41 -3.06 -20.35
CA ASN A 118 11.94 -2.46 -21.58
C ASN A 118 11.31 -1.09 -21.31
N LYS A 119 11.82 -0.03 -21.92
CA LYS A 119 11.26 1.34 -21.74
C LYS A 119 9.91 1.57 -22.40
N ASN A 120 9.47 0.67 -23.29
CA ASN A 120 8.17 0.78 -23.95
C ASN A 120 7.03 0.53 -22.97
N PHE A 121 5.88 1.18 -23.19
CA PHE A 121 4.68 0.96 -22.42
C PHE A 121 3.76 -0.03 -23.12
N LEU A 122 3.15 -0.94 -22.35
CA LEU A 122 2.07 -1.78 -22.84
C LEU A 122 0.73 -0.99 -22.83
N PRO A 123 -0.24 -1.35 -23.72
CA PRO A 123 -1.41 -0.48 -23.97
C PRO A 123 -2.35 -0.30 -22.78
N PHE A 124 -2.46 -1.30 -21.88
CA PHE A 124 -3.50 -1.28 -20.83
C PHE A 124 -3.09 -0.46 -19.61
N HIS A 125 -1.86 -0.64 -19.11
CA HIS A 125 -1.40 0.03 -17.89
C HIS A 125 0.12 0.26 -17.94
N ALA A 126 0.59 1.29 -17.25
CA ALA A 126 2.02 1.66 -17.19
C ALA A 126 2.92 0.59 -16.55
N ASN A 127 2.36 -0.28 -15.70
CA ASN A 127 3.08 -1.32 -14.98
C ASN A 127 2.80 -2.70 -15.58
N GLY A 128 3.26 -2.93 -16.81
CA GLY A 128 3.16 -4.22 -17.49
C GLY A 128 4.37 -5.11 -17.26
N LEU A 129 4.16 -6.43 -17.18
CA LEU A 129 5.22 -7.43 -17.16
C LEU A 129 4.79 -8.71 -17.86
N THR A 130 5.72 -9.33 -18.59
CA THR A 130 5.49 -10.57 -19.34
C THR A 130 6.46 -11.64 -18.87
N PHE A 131 5.92 -12.80 -18.53
CA PHE A 131 6.70 -13.99 -18.22
C PHE A 131 6.70 -14.92 -19.43
N THR A 132 7.86 -15.49 -19.76
CA THR A 132 8.04 -16.49 -20.80
C THR A 132 8.70 -17.72 -20.18
N ALA A 133 8.00 -18.85 -20.16
CA ALA A 133 8.60 -20.15 -19.83
C ALA A 133 9.02 -20.86 -21.12
N TYR A 134 10.29 -21.24 -21.20
CA TYR A 134 10.82 -22.09 -22.26
C TYR A 134 10.69 -23.56 -21.86
N LEU A 135 10.01 -24.35 -22.68
CA LEU A 135 9.61 -25.71 -22.33
C LEU A 135 10.53 -26.75 -23.01
N SER A 136 10.69 -27.90 -22.38
CA SER A 136 11.51 -29.02 -22.87
C SER A 136 11.08 -29.62 -24.24
N ASN A 137 9.88 -29.31 -24.71
CA ASN A 137 9.38 -29.67 -26.03
C ASN A 137 9.74 -28.64 -27.13
N GLY A 138 10.41 -27.54 -26.76
CA GLY A 138 10.80 -26.45 -27.65
C GLY A 138 9.72 -25.42 -27.91
N GLU A 139 8.57 -25.50 -27.20
CA GLU A 139 7.52 -24.47 -27.20
C GLU A 139 7.73 -23.45 -26.08
N ASP A 140 7.17 -22.26 -26.25
CA ASP A 140 7.17 -21.20 -25.25
C ASP A 140 5.76 -21.00 -24.69
N TYR A 141 5.66 -20.82 -23.36
CA TYR A 141 4.43 -20.39 -22.72
C TYR A 141 4.59 -18.94 -22.25
N VAL A 142 3.72 -18.04 -22.72
CA VAL A 142 3.81 -16.61 -22.48
C VAL A 142 2.57 -16.11 -21.73
N SER A 143 2.76 -15.36 -20.66
CA SER A 143 1.67 -14.75 -19.91
C SER A 143 2.02 -13.31 -19.51
N THR A 144 1.11 -12.36 -19.80
CA THR A 144 1.28 -10.94 -19.51
C THR A 144 0.33 -10.50 -18.40
N PHE A 145 0.89 -9.76 -17.45
CA PHE A 145 0.18 -9.21 -16.29
C PHE A 145 0.39 -7.70 -16.17
N TYR A 146 -0.53 -7.06 -15.46
CA TYR A 146 -0.46 -5.65 -15.12
C TYR A 146 -0.62 -5.45 -13.61
N SER A 147 0.32 -4.77 -12.98
CA SER A 147 0.23 -4.35 -11.58
C SER A 147 -0.50 -3.00 -11.49
N ILE A 148 -1.74 -3.01 -11.01
CA ILE A 148 -2.63 -1.85 -11.03
C ILE A 148 -2.68 -1.04 -9.73
N GLY A 149 -1.68 -1.20 -8.85
CA GLY A 149 -1.58 -0.55 -7.54
C GLY A 149 -2.13 -1.41 -6.40
N GLY A 150 -1.78 -1.10 -5.15
CA GLY A 150 -2.25 -1.81 -3.95
C GLY A 150 -1.98 -3.33 -3.95
N GLY A 151 -0.99 -3.81 -4.71
CA GLY A 151 -0.74 -5.24 -4.87
C GLY A 151 -1.79 -5.99 -5.70
N PHE A 152 -2.68 -5.28 -6.39
CA PHE A 152 -3.63 -5.87 -7.34
C PHE A 152 -2.95 -6.18 -8.67
N VAL A 153 -3.25 -7.35 -9.23
CA VAL A 153 -2.70 -7.81 -10.51
C VAL A 153 -3.83 -8.25 -11.43
N VAL A 154 -3.74 -7.89 -12.70
CA VAL A 154 -4.71 -8.27 -13.75
C VAL A 154 -3.97 -8.96 -14.90
N LYS A 155 -4.50 -10.07 -15.39
CA LYS A 155 -3.97 -10.76 -16.59
C LYS A 155 -4.52 -10.12 -17.87
N GLU A 156 -3.71 -10.06 -18.92
CA GLU A 156 -4.06 -9.43 -20.21
C GLU A 156 -5.32 -10.02 -20.86
N GLU A 157 -5.49 -11.32 -20.82
CA GLU A 157 -6.69 -11.98 -21.39
C GLU A 157 -8.00 -11.50 -20.76
N ARG A 158 -8.00 -11.20 -19.45
CA ARG A 158 -9.17 -10.66 -18.74
C ARG A 158 -9.46 -9.22 -19.14
N VAL A 159 -8.42 -8.46 -19.53
CA VAL A 159 -8.57 -7.09 -20.05
C VAL A 159 -9.25 -7.10 -21.41
N ASN A 160 -8.89 -8.05 -22.28
CA ASN A 160 -9.37 -8.15 -23.66
C ASN A 160 -10.67 -8.93 -23.79
N ALA A 161 -11.08 -9.71 -22.79
CA ALA A 161 -12.28 -10.50 -22.82
C ALA A 161 -13.54 -9.62 -22.76
N LYS A 162 -14.27 -9.56 -23.88
CA LYS A 162 -15.62 -8.94 -23.95
C LYS A 162 -16.67 -9.67 -23.08
N LYS A 163 -16.40 -10.89 -22.64
CA LYS A 163 -17.16 -11.62 -21.62
C LYS A 163 -16.41 -11.49 -20.29
N LYS A 164 -16.69 -10.41 -19.55
CA LYS A 164 -16.44 -10.42 -18.11
C LYS A 164 -17.28 -11.56 -17.53
N LEU A 165 -16.63 -12.55 -16.91
CA LEU A 165 -17.32 -13.44 -15.99
C LEU A 165 -18.04 -12.52 -14.98
N GLU A 166 -19.36 -12.56 -14.94
CA GLU A 166 -20.16 -11.90 -13.91
C GLU A 166 -19.88 -12.62 -12.58
N ILE A 167 -18.82 -12.20 -11.89
CA ILE A 167 -18.69 -12.52 -10.47
C ILE A 167 -19.74 -11.63 -9.82
N LYS A 168 -20.89 -12.21 -9.47
CA LYS A 168 -21.89 -11.49 -8.66
C LYS A 168 -21.21 -11.09 -7.36
N CYS A 169 -21.26 -9.80 -7.06
CA CYS A 169 -20.87 -9.30 -5.76
C CYS A 169 -21.68 -10.04 -4.69
N ALA A 170 -21.01 -10.65 -3.72
CA ALA A 170 -21.65 -11.42 -2.65
C ALA A 170 -22.03 -10.55 -1.45
N PHE A 171 -21.62 -9.27 -1.43
CA PHE A 171 -21.88 -8.37 -0.32
C PHE A 171 -23.37 -8.03 -0.21
N PRO A 172 -23.94 -8.05 1.01
CA PRO A 172 -25.30 -7.57 1.25
C PRO A 172 -25.45 -6.07 0.95
N PHE A 173 -24.38 -5.31 1.11
CA PHE A 173 -24.32 -3.88 0.81
C PHE A 173 -23.21 -3.62 -0.24
N PRO A 174 -23.47 -3.75 -1.54
CA PRO A 174 -22.45 -3.60 -2.58
C PRO A 174 -22.12 -2.11 -2.84
N ILE A 175 -21.32 -1.51 -1.99
CA ILE A 175 -20.92 -0.11 -2.02
C ILE A 175 -20.05 0.16 -3.25
N GLN A 176 -20.44 1.09 -4.13
CA GLN A 176 -19.65 1.52 -5.28
C GLN A 176 -19.12 2.96 -5.15
N ASN A 177 -19.78 3.79 -4.33
CA ASN A 177 -19.48 5.21 -4.12
C ASN A 177 -19.91 5.65 -2.72
N ALA A 178 -19.58 6.89 -2.35
CA ALA A 178 -19.85 7.43 -1.03
C ALA A 178 -21.36 7.68 -0.79
N GLU A 179 -22.11 8.06 -1.83
CA GLU A 179 -23.56 8.26 -1.72
C GLU A 179 -24.27 6.95 -1.39
N GLU A 180 -23.91 5.85 -2.04
CA GLU A 180 -24.47 4.52 -1.73
C GLU A 180 -24.12 4.08 -0.31
N LEU A 181 -22.88 4.28 0.14
CA LEU A 181 -22.47 3.98 1.51
C LEU A 181 -23.33 4.76 2.53
N LEU A 182 -23.50 6.06 2.32
CA LEU A 182 -24.35 6.89 3.20
C LEU A 182 -25.80 6.40 3.20
N ASN A 183 -26.36 6.04 2.04
CA ASN A 183 -27.71 5.52 1.92
C ASN A 183 -27.88 4.22 2.74
N TYR A 184 -26.91 3.29 2.68
CA TYR A 184 -26.97 2.07 3.48
C TYR A 184 -26.90 2.36 4.99
N THR A 185 -26.07 3.30 5.44
CA THR A 185 -26.03 3.67 6.87
C THR A 185 -27.38 4.24 7.36
N ILE A 186 -28.05 5.04 6.53
CA ILE A 186 -29.38 5.58 6.84
C ILE A 186 -30.45 4.49 6.86
N GLN A 187 -30.49 3.61 5.85
CA GLN A 187 -31.48 2.54 5.72
C GLN A 187 -31.41 1.54 6.87
N GLU A 188 -30.20 1.16 7.26
CA GLU A 188 -29.95 0.17 8.30
C GLU A 188 -29.85 0.79 9.71
N ASN A 189 -29.81 2.11 9.81
CA ASN A 189 -29.51 2.84 11.04
C ASN A 189 -28.23 2.35 11.72
N LYS A 190 -27.15 2.23 10.92
CA LYS A 190 -25.82 1.74 11.31
C LYS A 190 -24.74 2.75 10.97
N ILE A 191 -23.63 2.69 11.69
CA ILE A 191 -22.38 3.40 11.33
C ILE A 191 -21.65 2.67 10.20
N ILE A 192 -20.66 3.34 9.59
CA ILE A 192 -19.98 2.79 8.40
C ILE A 192 -19.28 1.46 8.70
N SER A 193 -18.56 1.37 9.83
CA SER A 193 -17.87 0.12 10.19
C SER A 193 -18.82 -1.06 10.39
N GLU A 194 -20.06 -0.84 10.82
CA GLU A 194 -21.05 -1.91 10.97
C GLU A 194 -21.55 -2.42 9.60
N ILE A 195 -21.78 -1.51 8.63
CA ILE A 195 -22.11 -1.88 7.24
C ILE A 195 -20.97 -2.72 6.62
N VAL A 196 -19.74 -2.27 6.80
CA VAL A 196 -18.54 -2.97 6.30
C VAL A 196 -18.38 -4.33 6.97
N TYR A 197 -18.61 -4.41 8.28
CA TYR A 197 -18.56 -5.67 9.02
C TYR A 197 -19.58 -6.69 8.51
N ASP A 198 -20.80 -6.26 8.19
CA ASP A 198 -21.81 -7.13 7.61
C ASP A 198 -21.41 -7.64 6.21
N ASN A 199 -20.74 -6.79 5.41
CA ASN A 199 -20.16 -7.22 4.13
C ASN A 199 -19.10 -8.31 4.35
N GLU A 200 -18.16 -8.11 5.27
CA GLU A 200 -17.11 -9.10 5.56
C GLU A 200 -17.68 -10.42 6.08
N LYS A 201 -18.71 -10.38 6.94
CA LYS A 201 -19.40 -11.59 7.44
C LYS A 201 -20.07 -12.44 6.34
N SER A 202 -20.39 -11.84 5.20
CA SER A 202 -20.92 -12.60 4.07
C SER A 202 -19.88 -13.52 3.41
N MET A 203 -18.60 -13.31 3.70
CA MET A 203 -17.47 -14.02 3.07
C MET A 203 -16.62 -14.83 4.07
N ARG A 204 -16.65 -14.49 5.37
CA ARG A 204 -15.76 -15.03 6.40
C ARG A 204 -16.49 -15.22 7.73
N ALA A 205 -15.95 -16.10 8.57
CA ALA A 205 -16.39 -16.22 9.96
C ALA A 205 -15.96 -14.99 10.79
N GLU A 206 -16.73 -14.67 11.83
CA GLU A 206 -16.46 -13.51 12.69
C GLU A 206 -15.08 -13.59 13.38
N GLU A 207 -14.68 -14.79 13.80
CA GLU A 207 -13.39 -15.07 14.42
C GLU A 207 -12.23 -14.79 13.44
N GLU A 208 -12.41 -15.13 12.17
CA GLU A 208 -11.44 -14.88 11.10
C GLU A 208 -11.30 -13.36 10.87
N ILE A 209 -12.42 -12.63 10.75
CA ILE A 209 -12.41 -11.17 10.59
C ILE A 209 -11.66 -10.51 11.75
N HIS A 210 -11.98 -10.94 12.98
CA HIS A 210 -11.33 -10.40 14.17
C HIS A 210 -9.83 -10.67 14.17
N SER A 211 -9.41 -11.92 13.95
CA SER A 211 -8.01 -12.31 13.96
C SER A 211 -7.20 -11.60 12.89
N GLU A 212 -7.74 -11.47 11.67
CA GLU A 212 -7.06 -10.81 10.56
C GLU A 212 -6.92 -9.29 10.76
N LEU A 213 -7.95 -8.61 11.28
CA LEU A 213 -7.85 -7.18 11.61
C LEU A 213 -6.81 -6.93 12.69
N MET A 214 -6.76 -7.78 13.72
CA MET A 214 -5.74 -7.67 14.76
C MET A 214 -4.35 -8.04 14.26
N ARG A 215 -4.23 -8.98 13.32
CA ARG A 215 -2.96 -9.30 12.65
C ARG A 215 -2.44 -8.11 11.83
N ILE A 216 -3.31 -7.41 11.12
CA ILE A 216 -2.98 -6.17 10.40
C ILE A 216 -2.47 -5.12 11.39
N TRP A 217 -3.19 -4.87 12.47
CA TRP A 217 -2.76 -3.91 13.50
C TRP A 217 -1.43 -4.29 14.13
N ASN A 218 -1.26 -5.53 14.54
CA ASN A 218 -0.02 -6.00 15.14
C ASN A 218 1.17 -5.83 14.20
N THR A 219 0.98 -6.07 12.89
CA THR A 219 2.02 -5.83 11.88
C THR A 219 2.34 -4.33 11.75
N MET A 220 1.35 -3.44 11.80
CA MET A 220 1.55 -1.99 11.80
C MET A 220 2.33 -1.54 13.05
N LEU A 221 1.94 -2.04 14.22
CA LEU A 221 2.58 -1.72 15.49
C LEU A 221 4.03 -2.21 15.53
N GLU A 222 4.29 -3.45 15.09
CA GLU A 222 5.63 -4.01 15.00
C GLU A 222 6.51 -3.22 14.02
N CYS A 223 5.95 -2.83 12.86
CA CYS A 223 6.64 -2.02 11.89
C CYS A 223 7.06 -0.66 12.46
N MET A 224 6.17 0.04 13.16
CA MET A 224 6.50 1.31 13.86
C MET A 224 7.57 1.09 14.93
N TYR A 225 7.44 0.02 15.70
CA TYR A 225 8.43 -0.34 16.74
C TYR A 225 9.81 -0.54 16.12
N ILE A 226 9.93 -1.38 15.09
CA ILE A 226 11.19 -1.64 14.38
C ILE A 226 11.80 -0.33 13.84
N GLY A 227 10.99 0.51 13.17
CA GLY A 227 11.46 1.77 12.62
C GLY A 227 11.96 2.76 13.68
N CYS A 228 11.28 2.85 14.82
CA CYS A 228 11.70 3.68 15.96
C CYS A 228 12.97 3.17 16.66
N HIS A 229 13.38 1.93 16.41
CA HIS A 229 14.57 1.31 17.01
C HIS A 229 15.67 0.99 15.98
N SER A 230 15.52 1.46 14.73
CA SER A 230 16.50 1.24 13.65
C SER A 230 17.28 2.51 13.33
N GLU A 231 18.60 2.43 13.40
CA GLU A 231 19.53 3.50 13.07
C GLU A 231 20.14 3.36 11.68
N GLY A 232 20.92 4.37 11.26
CA GLY A 232 21.78 4.31 10.09
C GLY A 232 21.20 4.99 8.85
N ILE A 233 21.62 4.51 7.69
CA ILE A 233 21.31 5.06 6.37
C ILE A 233 20.40 4.07 5.63
N LEU A 234 19.41 4.59 4.89
CA LEU A 234 18.54 3.80 4.04
C LEU A 234 19.32 3.25 2.83
N PRO A 235 18.97 2.04 2.34
CA PRO A 235 19.63 1.45 1.16
C PRO A 235 19.31 2.23 -0.11
N GLY A 236 20.09 2.01 -1.20
CA GLY A 236 19.80 2.55 -2.53
C GLY A 236 20.64 3.74 -2.95
N GLY A 237 21.58 4.22 -2.11
CA GLY A 237 22.65 5.16 -2.52
C GLY A 237 22.31 6.64 -2.41
N LEU A 238 21.09 7.04 -1.97
CA LEU A 238 20.74 8.44 -1.70
C LEU A 238 21.30 8.98 -0.38
N ASN A 239 21.93 8.14 0.43
CA ASN A 239 22.48 8.50 1.74
C ASN A 239 21.45 9.09 2.72
N VAL A 240 20.17 8.75 2.58
CA VAL A 240 19.12 9.25 3.47
C VAL A 240 19.28 8.63 4.85
N ARG A 241 19.55 9.47 5.86
CA ARG A 241 19.64 9.05 7.25
C ARG A 241 18.25 8.74 7.81
N ARG A 242 18.13 7.65 8.57
CA ARG A 242 16.93 7.36 9.35
C ARG A 242 16.72 8.41 10.42
N ARG A 243 15.50 8.92 10.54
CA ARG A 243 15.13 10.02 11.46
C ARG A 243 14.20 9.58 12.57
N ALA A 244 13.46 8.50 12.37
CA ALA A 244 12.49 8.01 13.35
C ALA A 244 13.16 7.66 14.68
N PHE A 245 14.32 7.02 14.65
CA PHE A 245 15.08 6.68 15.84
C PHE A 245 15.43 7.89 16.70
N ASP A 246 16.09 8.90 16.12
CA ASP A 246 16.51 10.11 16.87
C ASP A 246 15.29 10.85 17.44
N MET A 247 14.18 10.94 16.66
CA MET A 247 12.94 11.57 17.12
C MET A 247 12.32 10.79 18.28
N HIS A 248 12.24 9.47 18.15
CA HIS A 248 11.70 8.58 19.16
C HIS A 248 12.49 8.69 20.47
N GLN A 249 13.83 8.61 20.44
CA GLN A 249 14.67 8.77 21.62
C GLN A 249 14.43 10.10 22.35
N GLY A 250 14.25 11.20 21.59
CA GLY A 250 13.95 12.51 22.15
C GLY A 250 12.53 12.67 22.71
N LEU A 251 11.60 11.79 22.34
CA LEU A 251 10.21 11.83 22.79
C LEU A 251 9.93 10.87 23.95
N ILE A 252 10.43 9.63 23.87
CA ILE A 252 10.14 8.58 24.85
C ILE A 252 10.91 8.77 26.17
N GLY A 253 12.07 9.42 26.13
CA GLY A 253 12.92 9.63 27.30
C GLY A 253 13.47 8.31 27.86
N LEU A 254 13.57 8.25 29.20
CA LEU A 254 14.03 7.06 29.93
C LEU A 254 12.83 6.14 30.23
N ALA A 255 12.47 5.29 29.29
CA ALA A 255 11.41 4.30 29.42
C ALA A 255 11.97 2.87 29.26
N ASN A 256 11.42 1.92 30.01
CA ASN A 256 11.79 0.51 29.92
C ASN A 256 10.62 -0.27 29.31
N TYR A 257 10.87 -0.98 28.24
CA TYR A 257 9.95 -1.88 27.55
C TYR A 257 10.76 -2.91 26.74
N ASN A 258 10.17 -4.07 26.50
CA ASN A 258 10.83 -5.18 25.81
C ASN A 258 10.11 -5.62 24.53
N ASN A 259 8.92 -5.11 24.28
CA ASN A 259 8.08 -5.49 23.16
C ASN A 259 7.19 -4.32 22.70
N PRO A 260 6.57 -4.40 21.50
CA PRO A 260 5.73 -3.33 20.97
C PRO A 260 4.55 -2.94 21.86
N GLN A 261 3.92 -3.88 22.57
CA GLN A 261 2.78 -3.59 23.43
C GLN A 261 3.21 -2.79 24.68
N GLU A 262 4.28 -3.20 25.34
CA GLU A 262 4.85 -2.44 26.45
C GLU A 262 5.30 -1.04 26.01
N TRP A 263 5.88 -0.92 24.81
CA TRP A 263 6.27 0.35 24.20
C TRP A 263 5.07 1.28 24.03
N LEU A 264 3.96 0.78 23.48
CA LEU A 264 2.72 1.54 23.36
C LEU A 264 2.26 2.09 24.71
N GLU A 265 2.26 1.24 25.76
CA GLU A 265 1.89 1.67 27.10
C GLU A 265 2.85 2.71 27.70
N GLN A 266 4.14 2.70 27.33
CA GLN A 266 5.05 3.75 27.78
C GLN A 266 4.79 5.09 27.06
N ILE A 267 4.42 5.07 25.77
CA ILE A 267 4.07 6.29 25.06
C ILE A 267 2.84 6.96 25.70
N ARG A 268 1.82 6.20 26.09
CA ARG A 268 0.62 6.71 26.79
C ARG A 268 0.94 7.49 28.07
N LYS A 269 2.08 7.21 28.70
CA LYS A 269 2.53 7.88 29.94
C LYS A 269 3.32 9.16 29.65
N THR A 270 3.67 9.45 28.41
CA THR A 270 4.42 10.66 28.08
C THR A 270 3.51 11.90 28.16
N GLU A 271 4.04 13.00 28.69
CA GLU A 271 3.33 14.28 28.62
C GLU A 271 3.32 14.79 27.18
N VAL A 272 2.12 15.09 26.63
CA VAL A 272 1.98 15.57 25.25
C VAL A 272 1.46 17.00 25.20
N LYS A 273 2.27 17.87 24.61
CA LYS A 273 1.90 19.23 24.20
C LYS A 273 1.79 19.27 22.66
N PHE A 274 1.14 20.27 22.10
CA PHE A 274 0.90 20.36 20.65
C PHE A 274 2.14 20.04 19.79
N ARG A 275 3.32 20.59 20.12
CA ARG A 275 4.56 20.29 19.39
C ARG A 275 5.00 18.83 19.49
N GLN A 276 4.71 18.17 20.61
CA GLN A 276 5.03 16.76 20.81
C GLN A 276 4.07 15.87 20.04
N ILE A 277 2.79 16.24 19.94
CA ILE A 277 1.81 15.56 19.08
C ILE A 277 2.31 15.51 17.65
N LEU A 278 2.65 16.67 17.06
CA LEU A 278 3.21 16.74 15.70
C LEU A 278 4.46 15.86 15.52
N LYS A 279 5.34 15.83 16.53
CA LYS A 279 6.55 15.00 16.49
C LYS A 279 6.23 13.51 16.59
N TRP A 280 5.31 13.10 17.46
CA TRP A 280 4.91 11.70 17.59
C TRP A 280 4.27 11.17 16.31
N VAL A 281 3.29 11.87 15.76
CA VAL A 281 2.64 11.49 14.50
C VAL A 281 3.66 11.40 13.36
N SER A 282 4.56 12.39 13.27
CA SER A 282 5.63 12.36 12.26
C SER A 282 6.59 11.19 12.50
N CYS A 283 6.96 10.91 13.75
CA CYS A 283 7.85 9.81 14.12
C CYS A 283 7.26 8.45 13.69
N PHE A 284 5.98 8.20 13.96
CA PHE A 284 5.30 6.96 13.56
C PHE A 284 5.25 6.81 12.04
N ALA A 285 4.88 7.85 11.31
CA ALA A 285 4.84 7.83 9.85
C ALA A 285 6.25 7.62 9.23
N LEU A 286 7.29 8.29 9.77
CA LEU A 286 8.67 8.09 9.35
C LEU A 286 9.11 6.65 9.61
N ALA A 287 8.85 6.11 10.81
CA ALA A 287 9.26 4.76 11.21
C ALA A 287 8.77 3.71 10.22
N VAL A 288 7.48 3.74 9.86
CA VAL A 288 6.91 2.81 8.88
C VAL A 288 7.57 2.95 7.51
N ASN A 289 7.77 4.20 7.03
CA ASN A 289 8.31 4.40 5.70
C ASN A 289 9.81 4.11 5.60
N GLU A 290 10.56 4.28 6.68
CA GLU A 290 11.98 3.88 6.76
C GLU A 290 12.12 2.34 6.76
N VAL A 291 11.20 1.61 7.40
CA VAL A 291 11.11 0.15 7.31
C VAL A 291 10.72 -0.28 5.90
N ASN A 292 9.69 0.37 5.33
CA ASN A 292 9.25 0.13 3.96
C ASN A 292 10.39 0.30 2.94
N ALA A 293 11.14 1.37 3.02
CA ALA A 293 12.26 1.68 2.12
C ALA A 293 13.42 0.68 2.22
N ALA A 294 13.48 -0.10 3.29
CA ALA A 294 14.53 -1.09 3.58
C ALA A 294 14.06 -2.55 3.37
N LEU A 295 13.09 -2.80 2.50
CA LEU A 295 12.52 -4.14 2.25
C LEU A 295 11.89 -4.77 3.50
N GLY A 296 11.43 -3.97 4.45
CA GLY A 296 10.76 -4.46 5.64
C GLY A 296 9.29 -4.83 5.40
N ARG A 297 8.69 -5.50 6.40
CA ARG A 297 7.27 -5.85 6.37
C ARG A 297 6.41 -4.66 6.73
N VAL A 298 5.42 -4.36 5.89
CA VAL A 298 4.46 -3.27 6.07
C VAL A 298 3.06 -3.73 5.71
N VAL A 299 2.07 -2.92 6.06
CA VAL A 299 0.70 -3.05 5.55
C VAL A 299 0.48 -2.01 4.46
N THR A 300 0.02 -2.42 3.27
CA THR A 300 -0.40 -1.46 2.23
C THR A 300 -1.60 -0.66 2.74
N ALA A 301 -1.63 0.67 2.51
CA ALA A 301 -2.72 1.51 3.01
C ALA A 301 -2.88 2.82 2.20
N PRO A 302 -3.45 2.83 1.00
CA PRO A 302 -3.76 1.69 0.13
C PRO A 302 -2.54 1.15 -0.62
N THR A 303 -1.38 1.81 -0.51
CA THR A 303 -0.11 1.40 -1.13
C THR A 303 1.01 1.35 -0.09
N ASN A 304 2.14 0.71 -0.46
CA ASN A 304 3.32 0.71 0.40
C ASN A 304 3.95 2.12 0.49
N GLY A 305 3.90 2.91 -0.59
CA GLY A 305 4.41 4.29 -0.59
C GLY A 305 3.70 5.20 0.41
N SER A 306 2.46 4.87 0.79
CA SER A 306 1.65 5.60 1.77
C SER A 306 1.39 4.82 3.08
N ALA A 307 2.11 3.73 3.31
CA ALA A 307 1.88 2.81 4.43
C ALA A 307 2.00 3.45 5.83
N GLY A 308 2.66 4.60 5.94
CA GLY A 308 2.88 5.28 7.22
C GLY A 308 1.69 6.11 7.73
N VAL A 309 0.75 6.50 6.86
CA VAL A 309 -0.34 7.42 7.25
C VAL A 309 -1.34 6.75 8.20
N ILE A 310 -1.92 5.62 7.80
CA ILE A 310 -2.93 4.88 8.58
C ILE A 310 -2.42 4.52 9.97
N PRO A 311 -1.27 3.82 10.13
CA PRO A 311 -0.79 3.44 11.45
C PRO A 311 -0.41 4.64 12.32
N ALA A 312 0.11 5.74 11.72
CA ALA A 312 0.44 6.94 12.49
C ALA A 312 -0.79 7.62 13.08
N VAL A 313 -1.89 7.69 12.34
CA VAL A 313 -3.16 8.28 12.81
C VAL A 313 -3.84 7.36 13.82
N LEU A 314 -3.86 6.05 13.59
CA LEU A 314 -4.41 5.10 14.55
C LEU A 314 -3.59 5.10 15.86
N MET A 315 -2.26 5.15 15.76
CA MET A 315 -1.40 5.25 16.94
C MET A 315 -1.64 6.57 17.70
N TYR A 316 -1.80 7.70 16.99
CA TYR A 316 -2.21 8.97 17.60
C TYR A 316 -3.50 8.80 18.43
N TYR A 317 -4.52 8.20 17.84
CA TYR A 317 -5.79 7.96 18.54
C TYR A 317 -5.61 7.13 19.81
N LEU A 318 -4.87 6.02 19.72
CA LEU A 318 -4.69 5.07 20.83
C LEU A 318 -3.82 5.59 21.98
N VAL A 319 -2.83 6.47 21.70
CA VAL A 319 -1.84 6.87 22.72
C VAL A 319 -1.89 8.33 23.12
N ILE A 320 -2.64 9.16 22.40
CA ILE A 320 -2.74 10.60 22.65
C ILE A 320 -4.19 11.01 22.88
N GLU A 321 -5.10 10.62 21.97
CA GLU A 321 -6.48 11.09 22.00
C GLU A 321 -7.34 10.28 22.99
N ASN A 322 -7.26 8.94 22.94
CA ASN A 322 -8.09 8.08 23.78
C ASN A 322 -7.27 6.91 24.36
N HIS A 323 -6.83 7.05 25.59
CA HIS A 323 -6.04 6.01 26.28
C HIS A 323 -6.85 4.76 26.65
N ASP A 324 -8.19 4.85 26.67
CA ASP A 324 -9.09 3.72 26.97
C ASP A 324 -9.44 2.91 25.71
N ALA A 325 -9.03 3.41 24.51
CA ALA A 325 -9.27 2.73 23.26
C ALA A 325 -8.48 1.41 23.17
N GLY A 326 -9.11 0.40 22.57
CA GLY A 326 -8.60 -0.94 22.44
C GLY A 326 -8.98 -1.63 21.12
N GLU A 327 -9.10 -2.96 21.17
CA GLU A 327 -9.36 -3.78 19.98
C GLU A 327 -10.64 -3.38 19.21
N LYS A 328 -11.66 -2.92 19.91
CA LYS A 328 -12.93 -2.49 19.29
C LYS A 328 -12.69 -1.33 18.35
N GLU A 329 -12.05 -0.27 18.85
CA GLU A 329 -11.76 0.96 18.10
C GLU A 329 -10.73 0.70 16.99
N ILE A 330 -9.75 -0.16 17.22
CA ILE A 330 -8.79 -0.60 16.19
C ILE A 330 -9.53 -1.25 15.01
N LYS A 331 -10.43 -2.19 15.27
CA LYS A 331 -11.21 -2.88 14.23
C LYS A 331 -12.13 -1.91 13.49
N GLN A 332 -12.82 -1.06 14.21
CA GLN A 332 -13.68 -0.02 13.66
C GLN A 332 -12.89 0.90 12.72
N PHE A 333 -11.75 1.40 13.16
CA PHE A 333 -10.86 2.25 12.37
C PHE A 333 -10.40 1.55 11.06
N LEU A 334 -9.93 0.31 11.15
CA LEU A 334 -9.43 -0.41 9.97
C LEU A 334 -10.54 -0.74 8.97
N MET A 335 -11.74 -1.06 9.42
CA MET A 335 -12.91 -1.29 8.55
C MET A 335 -13.29 -0.04 7.77
N VAL A 336 -13.41 1.11 8.43
CA VAL A 336 -13.72 2.38 7.76
C VAL A 336 -12.61 2.76 6.79
N ALA A 337 -11.35 2.69 7.22
CA ALA A 337 -10.20 2.98 6.35
C ALA A 337 -10.22 2.11 5.09
N GLY A 338 -10.44 0.80 5.22
CA GLY A 338 -10.51 -0.13 4.10
C GLY A 338 -11.61 0.22 3.10
N GLU A 339 -12.82 0.52 3.57
CA GLU A 339 -13.94 0.87 2.67
C GLU A 339 -13.73 2.19 1.95
N ILE A 340 -13.27 3.24 2.64
CA ILE A 340 -12.95 4.52 1.98
C ILE A 340 -11.90 4.29 0.87
N GLY A 341 -10.85 3.51 1.15
CA GLY A 341 -9.86 3.12 0.13
C GLY A 341 -10.49 2.37 -1.07
N SER A 342 -11.46 1.50 -0.80
CA SER A 342 -12.18 0.75 -1.84
C SER A 342 -13.00 1.67 -2.76
N ILE A 343 -13.68 2.67 -2.20
CA ILE A 343 -14.43 3.70 -2.96
C ILE A 343 -13.49 4.49 -3.87
N PHE A 344 -12.33 4.93 -3.38
CA PHE A 344 -11.32 5.61 -4.20
C PHE A 344 -10.79 4.71 -5.32
N LYS A 345 -10.55 3.43 -5.06
CA LYS A 345 -10.11 2.48 -6.09
C LYS A 345 -11.17 2.27 -7.18
N LYS A 346 -12.45 2.21 -6.81
CA LYS A 346 -13.58 2.03 -7.73
C LYS A 346 -13.84 3.29 -8.57
N GLY A 347 -13.84 4.46 -7.92
CA GLY A 347 -14.17 5.74 -8.58
C GLY A 347 -13.01 6.43 -9.29
N SER A 348 -11.76 6.08 -8.98
CA SER A 348 -10.56 6.70 -9.53
C SER A 348 -9.42 5.69 -9.69
N THR A 349 -8.31 5.89 -8.97
CA THR A 349 -7.15 5.00 -8.97
C THR A 349 -6.39 5.08 -7.63
N ILE A 350 -5.73 3.98 -7.28
CA ILE A 350 -4.75 3.91 -6.18
C ILE A 350 -3.33 3.61 -6.69
N SER A 351 -3.06 3.93 -7.96
CA SER A 351 -1.75 3.70 -8.60
C SER A 351 -1.04 5.03 -8.79
N ALA A 352 0.17 5.19 -8.23
CA ALA A 352 1.01 6.37 -8.42
C ALA A 352 1.42 6.54 -9.89
N ALA A 353 1.63 5.44 -10.63
CA ALA A 353 1.91 5.46 -12.06
C ALA A 353 0.75 5.99 -12.92
N MET A 354 -0.47 5.96 -12.39
CA MET A 354 -1.66 6.53 -13.06
C MET A 354 -2.03 7.90 -12.52
N GLY A 355 -1.96 8.12 -11.21
CA GLY A 355 -2.51 9.29 -10.53
C GLY A 355 -1.51 10.18 -9.79
N GLY A 356 -0.23 9.81 -9.72
CA GLY A 356 0.71 10.51 -8.83
C GLY A 356 0.47 10.20 -7.35
N CYS A 357 1.15 10.92 -6.46
CA CYS A 357 0.99 10.72 -5.01
C CYS A 357 -0.38 11.14 -4.45
N GLN A 358 -1.21 11.88 -5.19
CA GLN A 358 -2.61 12.06 -4.79
C GLN A 358 -3.34 10.72 -4.67
N ALA A 359 -3.00 9.74 -5.53
CA ALA A 359 -3.55 8.39 -5.52
C ALA A 359 -3.02 7.50 -4.37
N GLU A 360 -1.94 7.89 -3.72
CA GLU A 360 -1.35 7.17 -2.59
C GLU A 360 -1.56 7.93 -1.28
N ILE A 361 -0.82 9.03 -1.08
CA ILE A 361 -0.85 9.82 0.15
C ILE A 361 -2.20 10.50 0.34
N GLY A 362 -2.80 11.02 -0.74
CA GLY A 362 -4.13 11.65 -0.68
C GLY A 362 -5.20 10.65 -0.27
N VAL A 363 -5.23 9.49 -0.91
CA VAL A 363 -6.18 8.42 -0.56
C VAL A 363 -5.95 7.91 0.85
N SER A 364 -4.68 7.65 1.25
CA SER A 364 -4.37 7.20 2.60
C SER A 364 -4.77 8.22 3.67
N SER A 365 -4.58 9.52 3.39
CA SER A 365 -5.02 10.61 4.27
C SER A 365 -6.54 10.66 4.40
N ALA A 366 -7.29 10.47 3.30
CA ALA A 366 -8.75 10.40 3.31
C ALA A 366 -9.26 9.18 4.10
N MET A 367 -8.64 8.00 3.88
CA MET A 367 -8.91 6.77 4.64
C MET A 367 -8.74 6.99 6.15
N ALA A 368 -7.62 7.59 6.55
CA ALA A 368 -7.28 7.84 7.95
C ALA A 368 -8.18 8.90 8.58
N ALA A 369 -8.50 9.98 7.85
CA ALA A 369 -9.40 11.03 8.34
C ALA A 369 -10.80 10.49 8.62
N ALA A 370 -11.37 9.74 7.68
CA ALA A 370 -12.67 9.10 7.84
C ALA A 370 -12.69 8.15 9.05
N ALA A 371 -11.68 7.27 9.13
CA ALA A 371 -11.59 6.30 10.20
C ALA A 371 -11.45 6.95 11.59
N LEU A 372 -10.62 7.99 11.68
CA LEU A 372 -10.47 8.77 12.92
C LEU A 372 -11.78 9.44 13.32
N THR A 373 -12.48 10.05 12.36
CA THR A 373 -13.77 10.72 12.61
C THR A 373 -14.81 9.75 13.20
N GLU A 374 -14.92 8.52 12.66
CA GLU A 374 -15.87 7.55 13.18
C GLU A 374 -15.52 7.08 14.59
N VAL A 375 -14.25 6.77 14.89
CA VAL A 375 -13.85 6.33 16.24
C VAL A 375 -13.93 7.45 17.29
N MET A 376 -13.89 8.71 16.85
CA MET A 376 -14.17 9.89 17.69
C MET A 376 -15.68 10.15 17.89
N GLY A 377 -16.56 9.35 17.28
CA GLY A 377 -18.00 9.43 17.43
C GLY A 377 -18.70 10.33 16.40
N GLY A 378 -18.04 10.65 15.29
CA GLY A 378 -18.63 11.40 14.19
C GLY A 378 -19.73 10.63 13.47
N THR A 379 -20.69 11.36 12.91
CA THR A 379 -21.76 10.78 12.08
C THR A 379 -21.23 10.30 10.73
N PRO A 380 -21.93 9.38 10.03
CA PRO A 380 -21.52 8.95 8.69
C PRO A 380 -21.28 10.09 7.69
N ASP A 381 -22.09 11.14 7.74
CA ASP A 381 -21.90 12.36 6.93
C ASP A 381 -20.59 13.08 7.27
N GLN A 382 -20.25 13.20 8.58
CA GLN A 382 -18.98 13.80 9.01
C GLN A 382 -17.78 12.93 8.62
N VAL A 383 -17.93 11.60 8.66
CA VAL A 383 -16.89 10.66 8.21
C VAL A 383 -16.56 10.86 6.73
N LEU A 384 -17.58 10.96 5.87
CA LEU A 384 -17.38 11.21 4.43
C LEU A 384 -16.85 12.63 4.17
N MET A 385 -17.26 13.62 4.96
CA MET A 385 -16.73 14.99 4.90
C MET A 385 -15.24 15.03 5.29
N ALA A 386 -14.80 14.30 6.30
CA ALA A 386 -13.39 14.24 6.69
C ALA A 386 -12.53 13.64 5.56
N ALA A 387 -13.03 12.58 4.91
CA ALA A 387 -12.35 11.98 3.74
C ALA A 387 -12.24 12.98 2.58
N GLU A 388 -13.29 13.73 2.31
CA GLU A 388 -13.34 14.77 1.28
C GLU A 388 -12.31 15.86 1.56
N ILE A 389 -12.34 16.49 2.75
CA ILE A 389 -11.41 17.56 3.17
C ILE A 389 -9.95 17.08 3.06
N ALA A 390 -9.66 15.87 3.52
CA ALA A 390 -8.32 15.32 3.43
C ALA A 390 -7.87 15.12 1.98
N MET A 391 -8.75 14.64 1.09
CA MET A 391 -8.41 14.39 -0.30
C MET A 391 -8.29 15.66 -1.12
N GLU A 392 -9.20 16.65 -0.98
CA GLU A 392 -9.15 17.89 -1.73
C GLU A 392 -7.79 18.60 -1.57
N HIS A 393 -7.22 18.53 -0.36
CA HIS A 393 -5.94 19.12 -0.02
C HIS A 393 -4.72 18.38 -0.63
N HIS A 394 -4.93 17.24 -1.29
CA HIS A 394 -3.91 16.46 -1.98
C HIS A 394 -4.07 16.44 -3.50
N LEU A 395 -5.12 17.07 -4.06
CA LEU A 395 -5.32 17.14 -5.51
C LEU A 395 -4.11 17.73 -6.21
N GLY A 396 -3.66 17.08 -7.28
CA GLY A 396 -2.49 17.49 -8.06
C GLY A 396 -1.12 17.09 -7.49
N LEU A 397 -1.07 16.33 -6.39
CA LEU A 397 0.21 15.89 -5.81
C LEU A 397 0.91 14.89 -6.74
N THR A 398 2.07 15.30 -7.26
CA THR A 398 2.90 14.52 -8.20
C THR A 398 3.60 13.34 -7.53
N CYS A 399 4.09 12.36 -8.31
CA CYS A 399 4.97 11.30 -7.87
C CYS A 399 6.30 11.37 -8.63
N ASP A 400 7.31 11.92 -8.01
CA ASP A 400 8.61 12.25 -8.58
C ASP A 400 9.77 11.84 -7.64
N PRO A 401 9.87 10.52 -7.31
CA PRO A 401 10.85 10.02 -6.34
C PRO A 401 12.28 10.17 -6.88
N ILE A 402 13.19 10.71 -6.04
CA ILE A 402 14.59 10.91 -6.37
C ILE A 402 15.25 9.53 -6.57
N GLY A 403 15.93 9.35 -7.69
CA GLY A 403 16.58 8.08 -8.04
C GLY A 403 15.62 6.90 -8.20
N GLY A 404 14.32 7.15 -8.32
CA GLY A 404 13.30 6.11 -8.34
C GLY A 404 13.09 5.38 -7.00
N LEU A 405 13.62 5.91 -5.91
CA LEU A 405 13.56 5.29 -4.58
C LEU A 405 12.35 5.80 -3.78
N VAL A 406 11.63 4.89 -3.11
CA VAL A 406 10.51 5.26 -2.22
C VAL A 406 11.07 5.82 -0.90
N GLN A 407 11.81 6.91 -1.01
CA GLN A 407 12.48 7.59 0.10
C GLN A 407 12.13 9.07 0.13
N ILE A 408 12.74 9.89 -0.72
CA ILE A 408 12.48 11.33 -0.80
C ILE A 408 11.76 11.62 -2.12
N PRO A 409 10.59 12.27 -2.08
CA PRO A 409 9.90 12.90 -0.94
C PRO A 409 8.88 12.00 -0.22
N CYS A 410 8.77 10.71 -0.54
CA CYS A 410 7.70 9.82 -0.07
C CYS A 410 7.60 9.76 1.46
N ILE A 411 8.74 9.66 2.15
CA ILE A 411 8.81 9.55 3.62
C ILE A 411 8.19 10.80 4.28
N GLU A 412 8.57 12.01 3.83
CA GLU A 412 8.01 13.26 4.35
C GLU A 412 6.53 13.43 4.01
N ARG A 413 6.11 13.03 2.81
CA ARG A 413 4.70 13.13 2.39
C ARG A 413 3.77 12.32 3.30
N ASN A 414 4.23 11.18 3.83
CA ASN A 414 3.45 10.41 4.80
C ASN A 414 3.22 11.16 6.12
N THR A 415 4.24 11.87 6.63
CA THR A 415 4.06 12.68 7.85
C THR A 415 3.03 13.78 7.64
N MET A 416 3.08 14.43 6.49
CA MET A 416 2.13 15.49 6.13
C MET A 416 0.72 14.93 5.91
N GLY A 417 0.61 13.75 5.27
CA GLY A 417 -0.67 13.06 5.07
C GLY A 417 -1.34 12.70 6.39
N ALA A 418 -0.58 12.20 7.36
CA ALA A 418 -1.10 11.86 8.68
C ALA A 418 -1.58 13.10 9.47
N ILE A 419 -0.80 14.19 9.47
CA ILE A 419 -1.20 15.44 10.14
C ILE A 419 -2.45 16.05 9.48
N LYS A 420 -2.53 16.04 8.13
CA LYS A 420 -3.71 16.51 7.41
C LYS A 420 -4.94 15.67 7.71
N ALA A 421 -4.80 14.35 7.85
CA ALA A 421 -5.89 13.46 8.22
C ALA A 421 -6.48 13.81 9.59
N ILE A 422 -5.64 14.05 10.59
CA ILE A 422 -6.07 14.46 11.93
C ILE A 422 -6.80 15.81 11.84
N ASN A 423 -6.23 16.80 11.17
CA ASN A 423 -6.86 18.12 11.04
C ASN A 423 -8.19 18.08 10.25
N ALA A 424 -8.29 17.20 9.24
CA ALA A 424 -9.53 17.02 8.47
C ALA A 424 -10.64 16.39 9.33
N ALA A 425 -10.30 15.42 10.18
CA ALA A 425 -11.22 14.82 11.14
C ALA A 425 -11.75 15.85 12.12
N GLU A 426 -10.88 16.67 12.73
CA GLU A 426 -11.27 17.74 13.64
C GLU A 426 -12.22 18.76 12.98
N LEU A 427 -11.89 19.21 11.76
CA LEU A 427 -12.74 20.13 11.01
C LEU A 427 -14.13 19.53 10.72
N ALA A 428 -14.19 18.26 10.36
CA ALA A 428 -15.45 17.58 10.08
C ALA A 428 -16.29 17.41 11.35
N MET A 429 -15.68 17.10 12.50
CA MET A 429 -16.37 16.95 13.79
C MET A 429 -17.05 18.24 14.24
N GLU A 430 -16.44 19.38 14.00
CA GLU A 430 -16.95 20.72 14.37
C GLU A 430 -17.94 21.29 13.31
N THR A 431 -18.18 20.59 12.19
CA THR A 431 -18.99 21.08 11.09
C THR A 431 -20.30 20.31 10.98
N ASP A 432 -21.40 21.02 10.71
CA ASP A 432 -22.65 20.40 10.24
C ASP A 432 -22.47 19.94 8.80
N ALA A 433 -22.25 18.64 8.61
CA ALA A 433 -21.96 18.04 7.29
C ALA A 433 -23.07 18.27 6.25
N ARG A 434 -24.30 18.55 6.66
CA ARG A 434 -25.40 18.94 5.77
C ARG A 434 -25.13 20.25 5.00
N ASN A 435 -24.20 21.06 5.49
CA ASN A 435 -23.76 22.29 4.84
C ASN A 435 -22.55 22.09 3.90
N ALA A 436 -22.02 20.88 3.79
CA ALA A 436 -20.92 20.56 2.87
C ALA A 436 -21.28 20.94 1.44
N LYS A 437 -20.36 21.62 0.75
CA LYS A 437 -20.55 22.06 -0.63
C LYS A 437 -20.02 21.03 -1.63
N VAL A 438 -19.06 20.23 -1.21
CA VAL A 438 -18.38 19.25 -2.06
C VAL A 438 -18.61 17.85 -1.50
N PRO A 439 -19.41 17.00 -2.15
CA PRO A 439 -19.51 15.60 -1.79
C PRO A 439 -18.21 14.84 -2.10
N LEU A 440 -17.90 13.80 -1.32
CA LEU A 440 -16.69 12.98 -1.52
C LEU A 440 -16.59 12.43 -2.96
N ASP A 441 -17.68 11.97 -3.54
CA ASP A 441 -17.70 11.44 -4.91
C ASP A 441 -17.25 12.48 -5.96
N LYS A 442 -17.51 13.78 -5.74
CA LYS A 442 -17.02 14.85 -6.61
C LYS A 442 -15.53 15.10 -6.48
N VAL A 443 -14.98 14.94 -5.29
CA VAL A 443 -13.51 15.00 -5.10
C VAL A 443 -12.83 13.81 -5.76
N ILE A 444 -13.41 12.61 -5.68
CA ILE A 444 -12.92 11.41 -6.35
C ILE A 444 -12.94 11.59 -7.88
N ASP A 445 -14.04 12.10 -8.44
CA ASP A 445 -14.14 12.46 -9.86
C ASP A 445 -13.06 13.47 -10.27
N THR A 446 -12.85 14.51 -9.44
CA THR A 446 -11.84 15.56 -9.69
C THR A 446 -10.42 14.98 -9.61
N MET A 447 -10.15 14.11 -8.64
CA MET A 447 -8.89 13.38 -8.55
C MET A 447 -8.60 12.59 -9.83
N TRP A 448 -9.61 11.88 -10.39
CA TRP A 448 -9.46 11.13 -11.64
C TRP A 448 -9.19 12.05 -12.84
N GLN A 449 -9.89 13.21 -12.95
CA GLN A 449 -9.62 14.18 -14.01
C GLN A 449 -8.20 14.75 -13.88
N THR A 450 -7.82 15.19 -12.69
CA THR A 450 -6.46 15.69 -12.41
C THR A 450 -5.39 14.63 -12.74
N ALA A 451 -5.68 13.36 -12.43
CA ALA A 451 -4.80 12.25 -12.78
C ALA A 451 -4.62 12.12 -14.30
N LYS A 452 -5.69 12.26 -15.10
CA LYS A 452 -5.60 12.23 -16.55
C LYS A 452 -4.82 13.41 -17.14
N ASP A 453 -5.00 14.59 -16.57
CA ASP A 453 -4.35 15.83 -17.03
C ASP A 453 -2.89 15.94 -16.59
N MET A 454 -2.48 15.22 -15.54
CA MET A 454 -1.11 15.21 -15.06
C MET A 454 -0.16 14.63 -16.12
N ASN A 455 0.91 15.35 -16.44
CA ASN A 455 1.92 14.88 -17.38
C ASN A 455 2.61 13.61 -16.87
N SER A 456 2.89 12.66 -17.77
CA SER A 456 3.49 11.35 -17.45
C SER A 456 4.81 11.44 -16.66
N LYS A 457 5.63 12.48 -16.91
CA LYS A 457 6.89 12.68 -16.18
C LYS A 457 6.74 12.91 -14.66
N TYR A 458 5.51 13.17 -14.20
CA TYR A 458 5.15 13.35 -12.78
C TYR A 458 4.42 12.13 -12.19
N LYS A 459 4.41 10.99 -12.90
CA LYS A 459 3.66 9.77 -12.53
C LYS A 459 4.61 8.57 -12.35
N GLU A 460 5.44 8.62 -11.30
CA GLU A 460 6.31 7.49 -10.91
C GLU A 460 7.28 7.05 -12.04
N THR A 461 7.78 8.01 -12.83
CA THR A 461 8.77 7.76 -13.90
C THR A 461 10.17 8.27 -13.56
N SER A 462 10.28 9.13 -12.56
CA SER A 462 11.52 9.85 -12.22
C SER A 462 12.10 10.68 -13.38
N GLU A 463 11.26 11.05 -14.36
CA GLU A 463 11.67 11.85 -15.54
C GLU A 463 11.34 13.35 -15.37
N GLY A 464 10.84 13.76 -14.22
CA GLY A 464 10.43 15.15 -13.95
C GLY A 464 10.43 15.51 -12.47
N GLY A 465 10.08 16.78 -12.16
CA GLY A 465 9.92 17.26 -10.80
C GLY A 465 11.20 17.19 -9.98
N LEU A 466 11.07 16.77 -8.72
CA LEU A 466 12.20 16.63 -7.78
C LEU A 466 13.24 15.61 -8.25
N ALA A 467 12.81 14.56 -8.96
CA ALA A 467 13.72 13.54 -9.45
C ALA A 467 14.84 14.07 -10.36
N ILE A 468 14.56 15.11 -11.15
CA ILE A 468 15.57 15.74 -12.03
C ILE A 468 16.15 17.04 -11.46
N ALA A 469 15.46 17.64 -10.46
CA ALA A 469 15.92 18.88 -9.82
C ALA A 469 17.07 18.63 -8.83
N VAL A 470 17.18 17.41 -8.32
CA VAL A 470 18.24 16.98 -7.39
C VAL A 470 19.22 16.08 -8.15
N ASN A 471 20.47 16.52 -8.29
CA ASN A 471 21.50 15.70 -8.89
C ASN A 471 22.01 14.67 -7.89
N MET A 472 21.91 13.38 -8.22
CA MET A 472 22.40 12.29 -7.33
C MET A 472 23.93 12.37 -7.09
N ALA A 473 24.68 13.08 -7.94
CA ALA A 473 26.12 13.28 -7.73
C ALA A 473 26.41 14.31 -6.62
N ASP A 474 25.42 15.09 -6.22
CA ASP A 474 25.53 16.13 -5.19
C ASP A 474 24.96 15.65 -3.82
N CYS A 475 24.48 14.42 -3.74
CA CYS A 475 24.05 13.74 -2.52
C CYS A 475 25.12 12.75 -2.06
#